data_491e427b78f5aecaa2440fe6289b932d
#
_entry.id   491e427b78f5aecaa2440fe6289b932d
#
_cell.length_a   1.000
_cell.length_b   1.000
_cell.length_c   1.000
_cell.angle_alpha   90.00
_cell.angle_beta   90.00
_cell.angle_gamma   90.00
#
_symmetry.space_group_name_H-M   'P 1'
#
loop_
_entity.id
_entity.type
_entity.pdbx_description
1 polymer ?
#
loop_
_entity_poly.entity_id
_entity_poly.type
_entity_poly.pdbx_seq_one_letter_code
_entity_poly.pdbx_strand_id
1 'polypeptide(L)'
;MEDPQGLLTGLREVGLSRYEAAVYLGLVTDRRARVTEISRRTGVPQPKVYQALDSLVEKGYCTLGSDSVNRYQPVAPEVAMAAHIARLQKEQEETRRLSRSLDALLKEGEGQELWAPPVEIVKGVRQISQMMVQRIQSAREEILFFGKSPIVKAREIAQSLADAGTSGIRLRLLYEASYLEQKDAPEEVALYRGMKGEKRVAPTLPTKLVILDKNIALVSIASSGGSGLLMLVLRHAGLMTHFVSSFEEYWKAGRPLD
;
A
#
# COMPACT_ATOMS: atom_id res chain seq x y z
N MET A 1 -13.45 -14.88 22.80
CA MET A 1 -12.17 -15.63 22.78
C MET A 1 -11.80 -15.78 21.32
N GLU A 2 -10.63 -15.26 20.94
CA GLU A 2 -10.15 -15.45 19.55
C GLU A 2 -9.94 -16.92 19.27
N ASP A 3 -10.29 -17.33 18.04
CA ASP A 3 -10.11 -18.69 17.54
C ASP A 3 -8.61 -19.05 17.57
N PRO A 4 -8.20 -20.18 18.17
CA PRO A 4 -6.81 -20.65 18.16
C PRO A 4 -6.19 -20.73 16.75
N GLN A 5 -6.99 -21.02 15.73
CA GLN A 5 -6.54 -21.03 14.33
C GLN A 5 -6.21 -19.62 13.82
N GLY A 6 -6.99 -18.63 14.19
CA GLY A 6 -6.72 -17.23 13.89
C GLY A 6 -5.40 -16.77 14.50
N LEU A 7 -5.15 -17.11 15.78
CA LEU A 7 -3.89 -16.78 16.46
C LEU A 7 -2.67 -17.45 15.80
N LEU A 8 -2.78 -18.72 15.39
CA LEU A 8 -1.71 -19.41 14.68
C LEU A 8 -1.40 -18.76 13.33
N THR A 9 -2.44 -18.34 12.62
CA THR A 9 -2.28 -17.63 11.33
C THR A 9 -1.59 -16.28 11.54
N GLY A 10 -2.06 -15.46 12.49
CA GLY A 10 -1.45 -14.18 12.81
C GLY A 10 0.02 -14.30 13.26
N LEU A 11 0.36 -15.31 14.09
CA LEU A 11 1.74 -15.57 14.50
C LEU A 11 2.64 -15.92 13.31
N ARG A 12 2.10 -16.58 12.28
CA ARG A 12 2.85 -16.88 11.05
C ARG A 12 3.05 -15.64 10.18
N GLU A 13 2.06 -14.78 10.12
CA GLU A 13 2.15 -13.51 9.38
C GLU A 13 3.21 -12.57 9.98
N VAL A 14 3.42 -12.61 11.30
CA VAL A 14 4.51 -11.86 11.95
C VAL A 14 5.87 -12.57 11.91
N GLY A 15 6.00 -13.64 11.10
CA GLY A 15 7.30 -14.25 10.77
C GLY A 15 7.68 -15.47 11.61
N LEU A 16 6.74 -16.09 12.34
CA LEU A 16 6.97 -17.38 12.98
C LEU A 16 6.69 -18.52 11.99
N SER A 17 7.51 -19.56 12.02
CA SER A 17 7.23 -20.80 11.31
C SER A 17 6.02 -21.51 11.91
N ARG A 18 5.48 -22.52 11.22
CA ARG A 18 4.37 -23.32 11.71
C ARG A 18 4.63 -23.94 13.10
N TYR A 19 5.84 -24.45 13.31
CA TYR A 19 6.21 -25.09 14.58
C TYR A 19 6.44 -24.06 15.67
N GLU A 20 7.10 -22.95 15.36
CA GLU A 20 7.31 -21.84 16.30
C GLU A 20 5.98 -21.26 16.79
N ALA A 21 5.04 -20.99 15.88
CA ALA A 21 3.72 -20.48 16.22
C ALA A 21 2.96 -21.43 17.16
N ALA A 22 2.96 -22.74 16.83
CA ALA A 22 2.31 -23.74 17.66
C ALA A 22 2.96 -23.86 19.04
N VAL A 23 4.30 -23.88 19.11
CA VAL A 23 5.07 -23.99 20.35
C VAL A 23 4.88 -22.74 21.21
N TYR A 24 4.93 -21.55 20.63
CA TYR A 24 4.74 -20.29 21.34
C TYR A 24 3.32 -20.18 21.91
N LEU A 25 2.30 -20.50 21.12
CA LEU A 25 0.91 -20.52 21.58
C LEU A 25 0.73 -21.52 22.74
N GLY A 26 1.37 -22.70 22.65
CA GLY A 26 1.38 -23.69 23.73
C GLY A 26 2.02 -23.18 25.02
N LEU A 27 3.11 -22.40 24.90
CA LEU A 27 3.79 -21.76 26.04
C LEU A 27 2.96 -20.63 26.66
N VAL A 28 2.33 -19.79 25.85
CA VAL A 28 1.47 -18.70 26.35
C VAL A 28 0.30 -19.25 27.14
N THR A 29 -0.23 -20.40 26.70
CA THR A 29 -1.34 -21.08 27.39
C THR A 29 -0.89 -21.72 28.71
N ASP A 30 0.36 -22.20 28.80
CA ASP A 30 0.93 -22.77 30.04
C ASP A 30 2.38 -22.32 30.23
N ARG A 31 2.54 -21.32 31.04
CA ARG A 31 3.80 -20.58 31.23
C ARG A 31 4.97 -21.40 31.80
N ARG A 32 4.72 -22.66 32.24
CA ARG A 32 5.72 -23.52 32.88
C ARG A 32 5.80 -24.92 32.28
N ALA A 33 5.33 -25.10 31.05
CA ALA A 33 5.30 -26.39 30.41
C ALA A 33 6.72 -26.91 30.10
N ARG A 34 6.95 -28.18 30.34
CA ARG A 34 8.13 -28.90 29.90
C ARG A 34 8.01 -29.22 28.42
N VAL A 35 9.17 -29.42 27.75
CA VAL A 35 9.20 -29.79 26.32
C VAL A 35 8.30 -30.93 25.95
N THR A 36 8.24 -31.99 26.82
CA THR A 36 7.33 -33.15 26.66
C THR A 36 5.85 -32.77 26.70
N GLU A 37 5.50 -31.80 27.53
CA GLU A 37 4.13 -31.31 27.69
C GLU A 37 3.73 -30.45 26.49
N ILE A 38 4.66 -29.56 26.02
CA ILE A 38 4.50 -28.76 24.82
C ILE A 38 4.29 -29.67 23.61
N SER A 39 5.15 -30.68 23.42
CA SER A 39 5.05 -31.66 22.34
C SER A 39 3.70 -32.35 22.32
N ARG A 40 3.23 -32.83 23.48
CA ARG A 40 1.94 -33.52 23.62
C ARG A 40 0.76 -32.60 23.28
N ARG A 41 0.77 -31.34 23.72
CA ARG A 41 -0.31 -30.37 23.46
C ARG A 41 -0.37 -29.87 22.03
N THR A 42 0.78 -29.58 21.48
CA THR A 42 0.87 -28.95 20.15
C THR A 42 0.92 -29.97 19.01
N GLY A 43 1.14 -31.25 19.34
CA GLY A 43 1.36 -32.31 18.35
C GLY A 43 2.70 -32.17 17.59
N VAL A 44 3.57 -31.26 18.02
CA VAL A 44 4.90 -31.07 17.42
C VAL A 44 5.87 -32.11 17.98
N PRO A 45 6.61 -32.88 17.14
CA PRO A 45 7.60 -33.83 17.60
C PRO A 45 8.67 -33.16 18.49
N GLN A 46 9.08 -33.84 19.59
CA GLN A 46 10.03 -33.27 20.56
C GLN A 46 11.31 -32.67 19.94
N PRO A 47 11.99 -33.31 18.96
CA PRO A 47 13.15 -32.70 18.34
C PRO A 47 12.84 -31.38 17.66
N LYS A 48 11.64 -31.24 17.09
CA LYS A 48 11.17 -30.00 16.47
C LYS A 48 10.74 -28.95 17.50
N VAL A 49 10.27 -29.36 18.67
CA VAL A 49 9.98 -28.45 19.79
C VAL A 49 11.27 -27.77 20.27
N TYR A 50 12.38 -28.53 20.46
CA TYR A 50 13.66 -27.93 20.83
C TYR A 50 14.14 -26.91 19.79
N GLN A 51 14.14 -27.28 18.52
CA GLN A 51 14.52 -26.37 17.43
C GLN A 51 13.65 -25.09 17.40
N ALA A 52 12.35 -25.24 17.61
CA ALA A 52 11.43 -24.10 17.65
C ALA A 52 11.67 -23.21 18.87
N LEU A 53 11.95 -23.81 20.05
CA LEU A 53 12.24 -23.08 21.28
C LEU A 53 13.53 -22.27 21.19
N ASP A 54 14.61 -22.87 20.63
CA ASP A 54 15.88 -22.18 20.43
C ASP A 54 15.69 -20.98 19.50
N SER A 55 14.98 -21.16 18.40
CA SER A 55 14.64 -20.06 17.49
C SER A 55 13.73 -18.99 18.14
N LEU A 56 12.78 -19.39 18.96
CA LEU A 56 11.93 -18.46 19.70
C LEU A 56 12.70 -17.65 20.75
N VAL A 57 13.76 -18.24 21.35
CA VAL A 57 14.68 -17.50 22.25
C VAL A 57 15.45 -16.46 21.44
N GLU A 58 16.02 -16.83 20.30
CA GLU A 58 16.76 -15.91 19.41
C GLU A 58 15.88 -14.77 18.92
N LYS A 59 14.60 -15.06 18.64
CA LYS A 59 13.59 -14.09 18.18
C LYS A 59 13.00 -13.25 19.34
N GLY A 60 13.33 -13.55 20.60
CA GLY A 60 12.83 -12.83 21.77
C GLY A 60 11.39 -13.17 22.17
N TYR A 61 10.84 -14.30 21.76
CA TYR A 61 9.49 -14.76 22.11
C TYR A 61 9.47 -15.61 23.38
N CYS A 62 10.58 -16.18 23.79
CA CYS A 62 10.72 -16.88 25.05
C CYS A 62 12.12 -16.73 25.67
N THR A 63 12.24 -17.07 26.94
CA THR A 63 13.48 -17.07 27.70
C THR A 63 13.72 -18.43 28.37
N LEU A 64 14.98 -18.76 28.65
CA LEU A 64 15.35 -19.89 29.47
C LEU A 64 15.20 -19.48 30.95
N GLY A 65 14.42 -20.26 31.70
CA GLY A 65 14.32 -20.09 33.14
C GLY A 65 15.59 -20.55 33.86
N SER A 66 15.92 -19.91 34.99
CA SER A 66 17.14 -20.15 35.80
C SER A 66 17.10 -21.46 36.60
N ASP A 67 16.00 -22.18 36.61
CA ASP A 67 15.84 -23.44 37.38
C ASP A 67 16.44 -24.62 36.62
N SER A 68 17.04 -25.57 37.37
CA SER A 68 17.85 -26.71 36.95
C SER A 68 17.15 -27.75 36.00
N VAL A 69 15.96 -27.46 35.52
CA VAL A 69 15.23 -28.26 34.55
C VAL A 69 14.80 -27.33 33.43
N ASN A 70 15.41 -27.43 32.25
CA ASN A 70 15.15 -26.70 31.01
C ASN A 70 13.69 -26.25 30.88
N ARG A 71 13.31 -25.16 31.53
CA ARG A 71 11.97 -24.59 31.47
C ARG A 71 12.04 -23.31 30.64
N TYR A 72 11.45 -23.38 29.47
CA TYR A 72 11.22 -22.21 28.67
C TYR A 72 10.01 -21.44 29.21
N GLN A 73 10.13 -20.13 29.25
CA GLN A 73 9.05 -19.24 29.66
C GLN A 73 8.71 -18.30 28.50
N PRO A 74 7.41 -18.10 28.17
CA PRO A 74 7.04 -17.16 27.15
C PRO A 74 7.32 -15.72 27.62
N VAL A 75 7.89 -14.92 26.75
CA VAL A 75 7.90 -13.47 26.91
C VAL A 75 6.46 -12.97 26.72
N ALA A 76 6.06 -11.96 27.50
CA ALA A 76 4.73 -11.38 27.37
C ALA A 76 4.46 -10.98 25.90
N PRO A 77 3.31 -11.36 25.32
CA PRO A 77 3.04 -11.11 23.89
C PRO A 77 3.24 -9.66 23.48
N GLU A 78 2.83 -8.70 24.30
CA GLU A 78 3.04 -7.27 24.05
C GLU A 78 4.53 -6.93 23.89
N VAL A 79 5.40 -7.50 24.75
CA VAL A 79 6.84 -7.25 24.70
C VAL A 79 7.47 -7.94 23.49
N ALA A 80 7.08 -9.17 23.19
CA ALA A 80 7.56 -9.92 22.03
C ALA A 80 7.15 -9.24 20.72
N MET A 81 5.91 -8.76 20.61
CA MET A 81 5.41 -8.03 19.45
C MET A 81 6.06 -6.65 19.30
N ALA A 82 6.30 -5.92 20.41
CA ALA A 82 7.01 -4.64 20.38
C ALA A 82 8.43 -4.79 19.83
N ALA A 83 9.18 -5.82 20.22
CA ALA A 83 10.50 -6.13 19.68
C ALA A 83 10.44 -6.43 18.17
N HIS A 84 9.45 -7.16 17.71
CA HIS A 84 9.25 -7.43 16.29
C HIS A 84 8.93 -6.16 15.49
N ILE A 85 8.04 -5.32 16.00
CA ILE A 85 7.70 -4.02 15.38
C ILE A 85 8.94 -3.13 15.29
N ALA A 86 9.72 -3.01 16.36
CA ALA A 86 10.96 -2.22 16.38
C ALA A 86 11.97 -2.70 15.32
N ARG A 87 12.10 -4.04 15.15
CA ARG A 87 12.95 -4.61 14.10
C ARG A 87 12.49 -4.23 12.71
N LEU A 88 11.18 -4.36 12.42
CA LEU A 88 10.61 -3.99 11.12
C LEU A 88 10.78 -2.49 10.82
N GLN A 89 10.64 -1.64 11.83
CA GLN A 89 10.87 -0.20 11.68
C GLN A 89 12.32 0.10 11.34
N LYS A 90 13.28 -0.58 11.99
CA LYS A 90 14.70 -0.46 11.69
C LYS A 90 15.01 -0.90 10.26
N GLU A 91 14.53 -2.07 9.84
CA GLU A 91 14.69 -2.59 8.47
C GLU A 91 14.10 -1.62 7.44
N GLN A 92 12.95 -1.02 7.74
CA GLN A 92 12.32 -0.03 6.88
C GLN A 92 13.19 1.23 6.73
N GLU A 93 13.75 1.75 7.83
CA GLU A 93 14.61 2.93 7.78
C GLU A 93 15.95 2.65 7.07
N GLU A 94 16.54 1.49 7.28
CA GLU A 94 17.74 1.05 6.54
C GLU A 94 17.45 0.95 5.03
N THR A 95 16.32 0.39 4.65
CA THR A 95 15.88 0.32 3.25
C THR A 95 15.67 1.71 2.65
N ARG A 96 15.03 2.62 3.40
CA ARG A 96 14.87 4.02 2.98
C ARG A 96 16.21 4.74 2.82
N ARG A 97 17.13 4.51 3.74
CA ARG A 97 18.47 5.09 3.67
C ARG A 97 19.24 4.59 2.45
N LEU A 98 19.20 3.29 2.18
CA LEU A 98 19.80 2.70 0.99
C LEU A 98 19.20 3.28 -0.30
N SER A 99 17.88 3.40 -0.37
CA SER A 99 17.19 4.02 -1.52
C SER A 99 17.70 5.44 -1.77
N ARG A 100 17.77 6.27 -0.71
CA ARG A 100 18.31 7.66 -0.85
C ARG A 100 19.76 7.68 -1.32
N SER A 101 20.59 6.74 -0.84
CA SER A 101 22.00 6.66 -1.27
C SER A 101 22.11 6.23 -2.73
N LEU A 102 21.27 5.28 -3.18
CA LEU A 102 21.21 4.88 -4.58
C LEU A 102 20.70 5.99 -5.48
N ASP A 103 19.67 6.72 -5.04
CA ASP A 103 19.16 7.90 -5.75
C ASP A 103 20.22 9.00 -5.88
N ALA A 104 21.07 9.19 -4.85
CA ALA A 104 22.17 10.14 -4.90
C ALA A 104 23.23 9.71 -5.92
N LEU A 105 23.63 8.42 -5.92
CA LEU A 105 24.57 7.89 -6.91
C LEU A 105 24.03 7.96 -8.35
N LEU A 106 22.72 7.72 -8.53
CA LEU A 106 22.05 7.87 -9.81
C LEU A 106 22.17 9.33 -10.31
N LYS A 107 21.98 10.29 -9.42
CA LYS A 107 22.11 11.72 -9.72
C LYS A 107 23.54 12.16 -9.97
N GLU A 108 24.52 11.59 -9.27
CA GLU A 108 25.95 11.89 -9.50
C GLU A 108 26.50 11.28 -10.81
N GLY A 109 25.98 10.12 -11.22
CA GLY A 109 26.33 9.49 -12.48
C GLY A 109 25.76 10.18 -13.72
N GLU A 110 24.72 10.97 -13.56
CA GLU A 110 24.06 11.78 -14.59
C GLU A 110 24.52 13.24 -14.46
N GLY A 111 25.80 13.49 -14.71
CA GLY A 111 26.28 14.87 -14.86
C GLY A 111 25.52 15.61 -15.96
N GLN A 112 24.73 16.59 -15.59
CA GLN A 112 23.86 17.48 -16.36
C GLN A 112 22.41 17.02 -16.51
N GLU A 113 21.53 17.82 -15.89
CA GLU A 113 20.09 17.87 -16.06
C GLU A 113 19.40 16.51 -16.15
N LEU A 114 18.83 16.09 -15.01
CA LEU A 114 17.81 15.04 -14.97
C LEU A 114 16.66 15.44 -15.90
N TRP A 115 16.87 15.16 -17.17
CA TRP A 115 15.81 15.18 -18.17
C TRP A 115 14.91 14.00 -17.86
N ALA A 116 14.05 14.17 -16.85
CA ALA A 116 12.94 13.24 -16.73
C ALA A 116 12.28 13.18 -18.11
N PRO A 117 12.23 12.02 -18.77
CA PRO A 117 11.76 11.96 -20.14
C PRO A 117 10.40 12.66 -20.21
N PRO A 118 10.18 13.49 -21.23
CA PRO A 118 8.91 14.22 -21.35
C PRO A 118 7.71 13.27 -21.42
N VAL A 119 7.97 12.00 -21.77
CA VAL A 119 7.00 10.92 -21.82
C VAL A 119 7.60 9.66 -21.18
N GLU A 120 6.94 9.17 -20.15
CA GLU A 120 7.26 7.88 -19.50
C GLU A 120 6.06 6.95 -19.68
N ILE A 121 6.29 5.67 -19.95
CA ILE A 121 5.24 4.65 -20.11
C ILE A 121 5.35 3.65 -18.97
N VAL A 122 4.31 3.59 -18.15
CA VAL A 122 4.19 2.62 -17.05
C VAL A 122 3.21 1.52 -17.45
N LYS A 123 3.61 0.27 -17.26
CA LYS A 123 2.83 -0.94 -17.62
C LYS A 123 2.46 -1.73 -16.37
N GLY A 124 1.26 -2.30 -16.38
CA GLY A 124 0.78 -3.18 -15.33
C GLY A 124 0.08 -2.46 -14.19
N VAL A 125 -1.00 -3.07 -13.71
CA VAL A 125 -1.92 -2.45 -12.72
C VAL A 125 -1.20 -2.07 -11.43
N ARG A 126 -0.34 -2.96 -10.92
CA ARG A 126 0.38 -2.74 -9.66
C ARG A 126 1.35 -1.56 -9.74
N GLN A 127 2.15 -1.50 -10.80
CA GLN A 127 3.13 -0.43 -11.03
C GLN A 127 2.43 0.91 -11.24
N ILE A 128 1.32 0.91 -12.01
CA ILE A 128 0.49 2.09 -12.24
C ILE A 128 -0.09 2.58 -10.91
N SER A 129 -0.66 1.70 -10.08
CA SER A 129 -1.24 2.07 -8.78
C SER A 129 -0.19 2.67 -7.85
N GLN A 130 0.96 2.04 -7.72
CA GLN A 130 2.06 2.54 -6.87
C GLN A 130 2.55 3.92 -7.35
N MET A 131 2.77 4.08 -8.65
CA MET A 131 3.19 5.34 -9.24
C MET A 131 2.13 6.43 -9.04
N MET A 132 0.85 6.14 -9.28
CA MET A 132 -0.23 7.09 -9.07
C MET A 132 -0.30 7.56 -7.62
N VAL A 133 -0.28 6.63 -6.65
CA VAL A 133 -0.26 6.97 -5.21
C VAL A 133 0.90 7.90 -4.88
N GLN A 134 2.12 7.55 -5.31
CA GLN A 134 3.31 8.37 -5.07
C GLN A 134 3.18 9.77 -5.68
N ARG A 135 2.67 9.88 -6.91
CA ARG A 135 2.49 11.16 -7.60
C ARG A 135 1.41 12.03 -6.96
N ILE A 136 0.27 11.44 -6.60
CA ILE A 136 -0.81 12.14 -5.89
C ILE A 136 -0.30 12.68 -4.54
N GLN A 137 0.45 11.88 -3.77
CA GLN A 137 1.06 12.31 -2.51
C GLN A 137 2.12 13.39 -2.67
N SER A 138 2.71 13.54 -3.85
CA SER A 138 3.69 14.59 -4.14
C SER A 138 3.06 15.92 -4.62
N ALA A 139 1.78 15.95 -4.92
CA ALA A 139 1.06 17.16 -5.33
C ALA A 139 1.06 18.21 -4.19
N ARG A 140 1.10 19.49 -4.57
CA ARG A 140 1.21 20.60 -3.61
C ARG A 140 0.12 21.64 -3.73
N GLU A 141 -0.46 21.81 -4.90
CA GLU A 141 -1.39 22.90 -5.19
C GLU A 141 -2.76 22.38 -5.64
N GLU A 142 -2.81 21.64 -6.75
CA GLU A 142 -4.05 21.28 -7.40
C GLU A 142 -3.97 19.90 -8.06
N ILE A 143 -5.09 19.15 -7.98
CA ILE A 143 -5.31 17.92 -8.72
C ILE A 143 -6.59 18.05 -9.55
N LEU A 144 -6.45 17.91 -10.87
CA LEU A 144 -7.56 17.83 -11.81
C LEU A 144 -7.76 16.36 -12.23
N PHE A 145 -8.95 15.84 -12.10
CA PHE A 145 -9.22 14.43 -12.29
C PHE A 145 -10.39 14.19 -13.24
N PHE A 146 -10.17 13.38 -14.28
CA PHE A 146 -11.21 12.79 -15.11
C PHE A 146 -11.47 11.35 -14.69
N GLY A 147 -12.60 11.10 -14.05
CA GLY A 147 -13.08 9.78 -13.66
C GLY A 147 -13.92 9.16 -14.78
N LYS A 148 -13.34 8.23 -15.54
CA LYS A 148 -13.97 7.51 -16.66
C LYS A 148 -13.98 6.00 -16.41
N SER A 149 -15.03 5.31 -16.84
CA SER A 149 -15.16 3.86 -16.74
C SER A 149 -14.12 3.10 -17.60
N PRO A 150 -13.74 1.86 -17.23
CA PRO A 150 -14.04 1.18 -15.98
C PRO A 150 -13.20 1.73 -14.80
N ILE A 151 -13.70 1.60 -13.57
CA ILE A 151 -12.90 1.94 -12.38
C ILE A 151 -11.76 0.93 -12.27
N VAL A 152 -10.54 1.43 -12.12
CA VAL A 152 -9.44 0.59 -11.66
C VAL A 152 -9.68 0.33 -10.17
N LYS A 153 -9.88 -0.92 -9.78
CA LYS A 153 -10.07 -1.32 -8.39
C LYS A 153 -8.75 -1.15 -7.62
N ALA A 154 -8.47 0.08 -7.28
CA ALA A 154 -7.28 0.47 -6.52
C ALA A 154 -7.73 1.44 -5.44
N ARG A 155 -8.19 0.88 -4.33
CA ARG A 155 -8.64 1.64 -3.15
C ARG A 155 -7.60 2.63 -2.67
N GLU A 156 -6.31 2.27 -2.81
CA GLU A 156 -5.18 3.11 -2.44
C GLU A 156 -5.13 4.43 -3.23
N ILE A 157 -5.51 4.41 -4.51
CA ILE A 157 -5.58 5.63 -5.34
C ILE A 157 -6.71 6.53 -4.86
N ALA A 158 -7.89 5.97 -4.63
CA ALA A 158 -9.04 6.71 -4.13
C ALA A 158 -8.74 7.32 -2.74
N GLN A 159 -8.10 6.54 -1.86
CA GLN A 159 -7.69 7.01 -0.54
C GLN A 159 -6.66 8.14 -0.65
N SER A 160 -5.65 8.02 -1.50
CA SER A 160 -4.63 9.07 -1.69
C SER A 160 -5.23 10.38 -2.21
N LEU A 161 -6.23 10.32 -3.09
CA LEU A 161 -6.97 11.51 -3.53
C LEU A 161 -7.77 12.13 -2.38
N ALA A 162 -8.46 11.30 -1.57
CA ALA A 162 -9.21 11.77 -0.41
C ALA A 162 -8.29 12.46 0.62
N ASP A 163 -7.13 11.86 0.90
CA ASP A 163 -6.12 12.40 1.81
C ASP A 163 -5.56 13.75 1.29
N ALA A 164 -5.30 13.85 -0.02
CA ALA A 164 -4.86 15.11 -0.64
C ALA A 164 -5.90 16.23 -0.44
N GLY A 165 -7.19 15.94 -0.64
CA GLY A 165 -8.26 16.91 -0.44
C GLY A 165 -8.42 17.35 1.03
N THR A 166 -8.15 16.46 2.00
CA THR A 166 -8.16 16.81 3.43
C THR A 166 -6.91 17.59 3.85
N SER A 167 -5.80 17.42 3.15
CA SER A 167 -4.53 18.13 3.39
C SER A 167 -4.48 19.54 2.79
N GLY A 168 -5.57 19.99 2.16
CA GLY A 168 -5.68 21.35 1.62
C GLY A 168 -5.31 21.48 0.13
N ILE A 169 -4.99 20.38 -0.55
CA ILE A 169 -4.81 20.35 -2.00
C ILE A 169 -6.17 20.61 -2.67
N ARG A 170 -6.20 21.52 -3.64
CA ARG A 170 -7.42 21.80 -4.40
C ARG A 170 -7.76 20.63 -5.31
N LEU A 171 -8.88 19.95 -5.02
CA LEU A 171 -9.38 18.86 -5.86
C LEU A 171 -10.52 19.33 -6.76
N ARG A 172 -10.40 19.11 -8.05
CA ARG A 172 -11.46 19.30 -9.04
C ARG A 172 -11.69 17.98 -9.78
N LEU A 173 -12.81 17.34 -9.48
CA LEU A 173 -13.12 15.97 -9.88
C LEU A 173 -14.28 15.99 -10.86
N LEU A 174 -14.02 15.63 -12.11
CA LEU A 174 -15.06 15.51 -13.15
C LEU A 174 -15.25 14.04 -13.51
N TYR A 175 -16.45 13.54 -13.26
CA TYR A 175 -16.79 12.15 -13.49
C TYR A 175 -17.64 12.00 -14.76
N GLU A 176 -17.37 10.98 -15.54
CA GLU A 176 -18.34 10.48 -16.51
C GLU A 176 -19.51 9.85 -15.78
N ALA A 177 -20.75 10.06 -16.24
CA ALA A 177 -21.94 9.54 -15.56
C ALA A 177 -21.84 8.02 -15.30
N SER A 178 -21.42 7.24 -16.30
CA SER A 178 -21.20 5.81 -16.20
C SER A 178 -20.19 5.39 -15.13
N TYR A 179 -19.25 6.26 -14.78
CA TYR A 179 -18.26 6.00 -13.72
C TYR A 179 -18.90 5.89 -12.33
N LEU A 180 -19.88 6.74 -12.06
CA LEU A 180 -20.58 6.77 -10.75
C LEU A 180 -21.71 5.74 -10.66
N GLU A 181 -22.06 5.09 -11.77
CA GLU A 181 -23.11 4.07 -11.88
C GLU A 181 -22.58 2.64 -11.84
N GLN A 182 -21.26 2.45 -11.70
CA GLN A 182 -20.64 1.13 -11.69
C GLN A 182 -21.06 0.31 -10.47
N LYS A 183 -21.79 -0.77 -10.69
CA LYS A 183 -22.32 -1.66 -9.66
C LYS A 183 -21.29 -2.67 -9.14
N ASP A 184 -20.22 -2.91 -9.88
CA ASP A 184 -19.14 -3.84 -9.54
C ASP A 184 -18.01 -3.22 -8.69
N ALA A 185 -18.09 -1.91 -8.40
CA ALA A 185 -17.15 -1.16 -7.60
C ALA A 185 -17.85 -0.17 -6.63
N PRO A 186 -18.81 -0.64 -5.79
CA PRO A 186 -19.63 0.25 -4.96
C PRO A 186 -18.83 1.00 -3.89
N GLU A 187 -17.79 0.38 -3.34
CA GLU A 187 -16.94 1.00 -2.32
C GLU A 187 -16.12 2.16 -2.91
N GLU A 188 -15.54 1.96 -4.07
CA GLU A 188 -14.79 2.98 -4.79
C GLU A 188 -15.70 4.14 -5.21
N VAL A 189 -16.89 3.86 -5.71
CA VAL A 189 -17.88 4.89 -6.05
C VAL A 189 -18.25 5.71 -4.81
N ALA A 190 -18.46 5.05 -3.67
CA ALA A 190 -18.77 5.73 -2.41
C ALA A 190 -17.62 6.65 -1.97
N LEU A 191 -16.37 6.19 -2.08
CA LEU A 191 -15.18 7.00 -1.79
C LEU A 191 -15.11 8.23 -2.70
N TYR A 192 -15.27 8.07 -4.02
CA TYR A 192 -15.24 9.18 -4.97
C TYR A 192 -16.36 10.21 -4.73
N ARG A 193 -17.57 9.76 -4.37
CA ARG A 193 -18.67 10.66 -4.00
C ARG A 193 -18.39 11.40 -2.70
N GLY A 194 -17.80 10.74 -1.71
CA GLY A 194 -17.49 11.31 -0.38
C GLY A 194 -16.24 12.19 -0.33
N MET A 195 -15.39 12.23 -1.35
CA MET A 195 -14.17 13.03 -1.35
C MET A 195 -14.46 14.52 -1.15
N LYS A 196 -13.60 15.19 -0.38
CA LYS A 196 -13.63 16.64 -0.25
C LYS A 196 -13.05 17.27 -1.53
N GLY A 197 -13.76 18.24 -2.11
CA GLY A 197 -13.35 18.93 -3.33
C GLY A 197 -14.54 19.32 -4.21
N GLU A 198 -14.27 20.08 -5.26
CA GLU A 198 -15.29 20.45 -6.26
C GLU A 198 -15.55 19.25 -7.18
N LYS A 199 -16.81 18.88 -7.33
CA LYS A 199 -17.21 17.71 -8.13
C LYS A 199 -18.23 18.07 -9.19
N ARG A 200 -18.03 17.53 -10.39
CA ARG A 200 -18.99 17.68 -11.50
C ARG A 200 -19.16 16.35 -12.24
N VAL A 201 -20.23 16.26 -13.01
CA VAL A 201 -20.54 15.10 -13.87
C VAL A 201 -20.71 15.57 -15.30
N ALA A 202 -20.08 14.83 -16.23
CA ALA A 202 -20.23 15.01 -17.67
C ALA A 202 -20.87 13.75 -18.29
N PRO A 203 -21.62 13.86 -19.40
CA PRO A 203 -22.16 12.69 -20.09
C PRO A 203 -21.09 11.73 -20.58
N THR A 204 -20.00 12.27 -21.10
CA THR A 204 -18.83 11.51 -21.57
C THR A 204 -17.54 12.29 -21.35
N LEU A 205 -16.44 11.56 -21.20
CA LEU A 205 -15.09 12.10 -21.10
C LEU A 205 -14.16 11.44 -22.13
N PRO A 206 -13.16 12.18 -22.66
CA PRO A 206 -12.30 11.67 -23.74
C PRO A 206 -11.42 10.52 -23.26
N THR A 207 -10.87 10.63 -22.06
CA THR A 207 -9.93 9.66 -21.49
C THR A 207 -9.95 9.72 -19.97
N LYS A 208 -9.26 8.79 -19.31
CA LYS A 208 -8.88 8.92 -17.91
C LYS A 208 -7.65 9.82 -17.83
N LEU A 209 -7.73 10.86 -17.03
CA LEU A 209 -6.70 11.87 -16.92
C LEU A 209 -6.56 12.31 -15.46
N VAL A 210 -5.33 12.44 -14.98
CA VAL A 210 -5.01 13.13 -13.74
C VAL A 210 -3.96 14.17 -14.05
N ILE A 211 -4.21 15.42 -13.72
CA ILE A 211 -3.21 16.50 -13.85
C ILE A 211 -2.83 16.94 -12.45
N LEU A 212 -1.53 16.97 -12.16
CA LEU A 212 -0.96 17.33 -10.87
C LEU A 212 -0.21 18.66 -11.03
N ASP A 213 -0.61 19.68 -10.26
CA ASP A 213 0.01 21.01 -10.19
C ASP A 213 0.24 21.67 -11.58
N LYS A 214 -0.59 21.32 -12.57
CA LYS A 214 -0.47 21.74 -13.97
C LYS A 214 0.91 21.47 -14.61
N ASN A 215 1.64 20.51 -14.05
CA ASN A 215 3.01 20.18 -14.43
C ASN A 215 3.16 18.74 -14.93
N ILE A 216 2.36 17.81 -14.43
CA ILE A 216 2.40 16.40 -14.79
C ILE A 216 0.98 15.95 -15.17
N ALA A 217 0.84 15.26 -16.31
CA ALA A 217 -0.38 14.58 -16.69
C ALA A 217 -0.18 13.07 -16.73
N LEU A 218 -1.10 12.35 -16.11
CA LEU A 218 -1.20 10.89 -16.11
C LEU A 218 -2.39 10.51 -17.00
N VAL A 219 -2.12 9.91 -18.15
CA VAL A 219 -3.14 9.52 -19.13
C VAL A 219 -3.21 8.02 -19.21
N SER A 220 -4.37 7.43 -18.93
CA SER A 220 -4.59 5.99 -19.06
C SER A 220 -4.94 5.63 -20.49
N ILE A 221 -4.24 4.66 -21.05
CA ILE A 221 -4.51 4.10 -22.37
C ILE A 221 -4.90 2.63 -22.21
N ALA A 222 -6.07 2.27 -22.73
CA ALA A 222 -6.45 0.88 -22.86
C ALA A 222 -5.68 0.25 -24.04
N SER A 223 -5.03 -0.88 -23.81
CA SER A 223 -4.37 -1.63 -24.90
C SER A 223 -5.42 -2.24 -25.81
N SER A 224 -5.32 -1.97 -27.09
CA SER A 224 -6.26 -2.43 -28.12
C SER A 224 -6.21 -3.95 -28.41
N GLY A 225 -5.36 -4.70 -27.72
CA GLY A 225 -5.08 -6.12 -27.99
C GLY A 225 -5.18 -7.08 -26.81
N GLY A 226 -5.88 -6.74 -25.72
CA GLY A 226 -6.05 -7.62 -24.56
C GLY A 226 -5.28 -7.16 -23.31
N SER A 227 -5.74 -7.48 -22.17
CA SER A 227 -5.25 -7.50 -20.77
C SER A 227 -4.18 -6.50 -20.26
N GLY A 228 -3.82 -5.43 -20.95
CA GLY A 228 -2.78 -4.50 -20.49
C GLY A 228 -3.27 -3.08 -20.26
N LEU A 229 -3.27 -2.61 -19.01
CA LEU A 229 -3.40 -1.18 -18.69
C LEU A 229 -2.04 -0.50 -18.87
N LEU A 230 -2.02 0.58 -19.66
CA LEU A 230 -0.87 1.46 -19.85
C LEU A 230 -1.19 2.83 -19.26
N MET A 231 -0.19 3.46 -18.65
CA MET A 231 -0.26 4.84 -18.19
C MET A 231 0.88 5.63 -18.81
N LEU A 232 0.55 6.72 -19.48
CA LEU A 232 1.53 7.73 -19.89
C LEU A 232 1.69 8.74 -18.76
N VAL A 233 2.94 9.03 -18.41
CA VAL A 233 3.31 10.15 -17.55
C VAL A 233 3.94 11.20 -18.45
N LEU A 234 3.33 12.37 -18.54
CA LEU A 234 3.68 13.43 -19.47
C LEU A 234 4.15 14.66 -18.69
N ARG A 235 5.32 15.21 -19.07
CA ARG A 235 5.96 16.37 -18.43
C ARG A 235 6.42 17.37 -19.48
N HIS A 236 5.51 17.88 -20.27
CA HIS A 236 5.84 18.82 -21.34
C HIS A 236 4.91 20.02 -21.30
N ALA A 237 5.45 21.23 -21.15
CA ALA A 237 4.67 22.45 -20.95
C ALA A 237 3.57 22.68 -22.00
N GLY A 238 3.89 22.48 -23.28
CA GLY A 238 2.92 22.63 -24.38
C GLY A 238 1.78 21.62 -24.27
N LEU A 239 2.06 20.34 -23.91
CA LEU A 239 1.03 19.33 -23.70
C LEU A 239 0.19 19.65 -22.46
N MET A 240 0.79 20.17 -21.39
CA MET A 240 0.06 20.59 -20.20
C MET A 240 -0.96 21.67 -20.51
N THR A 241 -0.61 22.66 -21.33
CA THR A 241 -1.56 23.69 -21.77
C THR A 241 -2.78 23.06 -22.44
N HIS A 242 -2.59 22.08 -23.32
CA HIS A 242 -3.70 21.38 -23.98
C HIS A 242 -4.56 20.55 -23.00
N PHE A 243 -3.93 19.80 -22.09
CA PHE A 243 -4.66 19.00 -21.13
C PHE A 243 -5.46 19.85 -20.14
N VAL A 244 -4.86 20.93 -19.65
CA VAL A 244 -5.57 21.88 -18.76
C VAL A 244 -6.71 22.57 -19.51
N SER A 245 -6.51 23.02 -20.74
CA SER A 245 -7.55 23.65 -21.55
C SER A 245 -8.70 22.65 -21.82
N SER A 246 -8.39 21.42 -22.17
CA SER A 246 -9.39 20.35 -22.34
C SER A 246 -10.16 20.10 -21.04
N PHE A 247 -9.44 20.02 -19.89
CA PHE A 247 -10.10 19.87 -18.61
C PHE A 247 -11.08 21.01 -18.34
N GLU A 248 -10.68 22.26 -18.53
CA GLU A 248 -11.50 23.45 -18.28
C GLU A 248 -12.75 23.48 -19.18
N GLU A 249 -12.63 23.04 -20.41
CA GLU A 249 -13.76 22.95 -21.35
C GLU A 249 -14.82 21.96 -20.84
N TYR A 250 -14.40 20.73 -20.53
CA TYR A 250 -15.29 19.70 -20.00
C TYR A 250 -15.82 20.09 -18.61
N TRP A 251 -15.00 20.76 -17.79
CA TRP A 251 -15.42 21.24 -16.48
C TRP A 251 -16.55 22.26 -16.56
N LYS A 252 -16.46 23.20 -17.47
CA LYS A 252 -17.50 24.21 -17.69
C LYS A 252 -18.81 23.58 -18.18
N ALA A 253 -18.72 22.59 -19.05
CA ALA A 253 -19.87 21.86 -19.59
C ALA A 253 -20.49 20.88 -18.56
N GLY A 254 -19.73 20.44 -17.56
CA GLY A 254 -20.19 19.51 -16.55
C GLY A 254 -21.17 20.14 -15.57
N ARG A 255 -22.17 19.37 -15.12
CA ARG A 255 -23.10 19.77 -14.05
C ARG A 255 -22.51 19.47 -12.67
N PRO A 256 -22.80 20.29 -11.63
CA PRO A 256 -22.40 19.95 -10.26
C PRO A 256 -22.88 18.54 -9.87
N LEU A 257 -22.09 17.86 -9.05
CA LEU A 257 -22.45 16.59 -8.41
C LEU A 257 -22.90 16.96 -6.98
N ASP A 258 -24.19 16.82 -6.73
CA ASP A 258 -24.84 17.05 -5.42
C ASP A 258 -24.56 15.88 -4.47
#